data_c489081bea3d3e2548d5233bfd6ef7b2
#
_entry.id   c489081bea3d3e2548d5233bfd6ef7b2
#
_cell.length_a   1.000
_cell.length_b   1.000
_cell.length_c   1.000
_cell.angle_alpha   90.00
_cell.angle_beta   90.00
_cell.angle_gamma   90.00
#
_symmetry.space_group_name_H-M   'P 1'
#
loop_
_entity.id
_entity.type
_entity.pdbx_description
1 polymer ?
#
loop_
_entity_poly.entity_id
_entity_poly.type
_entity_poly.pdbx_seq_one_letter_code
_entity_poly.pdbx_strand_id
1 'polypeptide(L)'
;AKKRTGKELAEWKYQRYMHDYLRVIHSVDRNIGIVLDYLEKNDLLDNTLIVYTSDQGFYMGEHGWFDKRFMYEESFRTPLLMRLPGGKKGDIPQLVQNIDYAPTFLELAGAPIPADIQGESLLPLLKGERPENWRNSLYYHYYEYPAEHSVKRHYGVRDDRYKLIHFYNDIDVWELYDLQEDPHEMNNLYGKPSYEAVMKRMRDELYKLQKQYDDPVGIRFNVSD
;
A
#
# COMPACT_ATOMS: atom_id res chain seq x y z
N ALA A 1 -32.91 18.77 -19.57
CA ALA A 1 -31.50 18.92 -19.17
C ALA A 1 -30.61 18.53 -20.36
N LYS A 2 -29.59 19.35 -20.71
CA LYS A 2 -28.67 19.06 -21.81
C LYS A 2 -27.90 17.77 -21.49
N LYS A 3 -27.91 16.81 -22.43
CA LYS A 3 -27.22 15.53 -22.25
C LYS A 3 -25.72 15.78 -22.40
N ARG A 4 -24.93 15.61 -21.32
CA ARG A 4 -23.46 15.71 -21.33
C ARG A 4 -22.88 14.49 -22.02
N THR A 5 -21.77 14.70 -22.76
CA THR A 5 -21.02 13.63 -23.45
C THR A 5 -19.51 13.91 -23.38
N GLY A 6 -18.68 12.90 -23.66
CA GLY A 6 -17.23 13.05 -23.75
C GLY A 6 -16.63 13.69 -22.49
N LYS A 7 -15.72 14.64 -22.68
CA LYS A 7 -14.99 15.32 -21.59
C LYS A 7 -15.92 16.02 -20.59
N GLU A 8 -16.96 16.72 -21.07
CA GLU A 8 -17.94 17.40 -20.19
C GLU A 8 -18.65 16.42 -19.24
N LEU A 9 -18.96 15.21 -19.73
CA LEU A 9 -19.55 14.16 -18.92
C LEU A 9 -18.55 13.62 -17.88
N ALA A 10 -17.29 13.40 -18.28
CA ALA A 10 -16.23 12.91 -17.39
C ALA A 10 -15.96 13.92 -16.25
N GLU A 11 -15.80 15.19 -16.58
CA GLU A 11 -15.61 16.26 -15.62
C GLU A 11 -16.79 16.36 -14.63
N TRP A 12 -18.03 16.27 -15.15
CA TRP A 12 -19.21 16.30 -14.29
C TRP A 12 -19.27 15.10 -13.34
N LYS A 13 -18.96 13.88 -13.82
CA LYS A 13 -18.92 12.67 -13.00
C LYS A 13 -17.86 12.81 -11.90
N TYR A 14 -16.66 13.25 -12.27
CA TYR A 14 -15.57 13.47 -11.33
C TYR A 14 -15.96 14.47 -10.24
N GLN A 15 -16.45 15.65 -10.62
CA GLN A 15 -16.87 16.67 -9.66
C GLN A 15 -17.98 16.16 -8.73
N ARG A 16 -18.93 15.41 -9.28
CA ARG A 16 -20.01 14.84 -8.47
C ARG A 16 -19.48 13.81 -7.48
N TYR A 17 -18.59 12.93 -7.92
CA TYR A 17 -17.95 11.93 -7.08
C TYR A 17 -17.12 12.57 -5.98
N MET A 18 -16.23 13.49 -6.33
CA MET A 18 -15.36 14.18 -5.38
C MET A 18 -16.13 14.97 -4.33
N HIS A 19 -17.24 15.57 -4.71
CA HIS A 19 -18.09 16.31 -3.78
C HIS A 19 -18.68 15.39 -2.69
N ASP A 20 -19.13 14.20 -3.05
CA ASP A 20 -19.67 13.24 -2.09
C ASP A 20 -18.52 12.59 -1.28
N TYR A 21 -17.39 12.27 -1.91
CA TYR A 21 -16.20 11.73 -1.26
C TYR A 21 -15.64 12.68 -0.17
N LEU A 22 -15.46 13.95 -0.50
CA LEU A 22 -14.96 14.96 0.44
C LEU A 22 -15.94 15.20 1.62
N ARG A 23 -17.24 15.07 1.40
CA ARG A 23 -18.22 15.12 2.50
C ARG A 23 -18.06 13.97 3.49
N VAL A 24 -17.77 12.77 2.97
CA VAL A 24 -17.47 11.60 3.83
C VAL A 24 -16.19 11.84 4.61
N ILE A 25 -15.12 12.28 3.95
CA ILE A 25 -13.85 12.63 4.61
C ILE A 25 -14.07 13.67 5.72
N HIS A 26 -14.80 14.73 5.44
CA HIS A 26 -15.11 15.76 6.45
C HIS A 26 -15.88 15.18 7.65
N SER A 27 -16.80 14.26 7.42
CA SER A 27 -17.53 13.57 8.49
C SER A 27 -16.61 12.67 9.33
N VAL A 28 -15.70 11.95 8.69
CA VAL A 28 -14.70 11.11 9.37
C VAL A 28 -13.78 11.98 10.23
N ASP A 29 -13.21 13.06 9.67
CA ASP A 29 -12.35 14.00 10.38
C ASP A 29 -13.00 14.57 11.63
N ARG A 30 -14.27 15.04 11.50
CA ARG A 30 -15.04 15.50 12.65
C ARG A 30 -15.20 14.45 13.75
N ASN A 31 -15.48 13.20 13.38
CA ASN A 31 -15.67 12.14 14.37
C ASN A 31 -14.34 11.72 15.03
N ILE A 32 -13.23 11.79 14.31
CA ILE A 32 -11.89 11.62 14.90
C ILE A 32 -11.66 12.69 15.98
N GLY A 33 -11.97 13.96 15.68
CA GLY A 33 -11.89 15.03 16.67
C GLY A 33 -12.68 14.74 17.95
N ILE A 34 -13.91 14.19 17.84
CA ILE A 34 -14.73 13.82 19.00
C ILE A 34 -14.04 12.74 19.84
N VAL A 35 -13.42 11.74 19.20
CA VAL A 35 -12.69 10.68 19.91
C VAL A 35 -11.46 11.25 20.63
N LEU A 36 -10.68 12.11 19.97
CA LEU A 36 -9.50 12.74 20.57
C LEU A 36 -9.88 13.63 21.76
N ASP A 37 -10.93 14.44 21.63
CA ASP A 37 -11.48 15.24 22.71
C ASP A 37 -11.91 14.38 23.91
N TYR A 38 -12.52 13.21 23.64
CA TYR A 38 -12.90 12.29 24.70
C TYR A 38 -11.68 11.74 25.45
N LEU A 39 -10.64 11.32 24.72
CA LEU A 39 -9.41 10.80 25.34
C LEU A 39 -8.72 11.87 26.19
N GLU A 40 -8.66 13.11 25.71
CA GLU A 40 -8.08 14.22 26.44
C GLU A 40 -8.85 14.54 27.71
N LYS A 41 -10.19 14.70 27.62
CA LYS A 41 -11.06 15.04 28.75
C LYS A 41 -11.11 13.97 29.85
N ASN A 42 -10.71 12.76 29.55
CA ASN A 42 -10.71 11.63 30.51
C ASN A 42 -9.28 11.22 30.92
N ASP A 43 -8.27 12.03 30.62
CA ASP A 43 -6.85 11.77 30.94
C ASP A 43 -6.33 10.43 30.36
N LEU A 44 -6.90 9.99 29.23
CA LEU A 44 -6.52 8.74 28.57
C LEU A 44 -5.48 8.93 27.45
N LEU A 45 -5.32 10.16 26.97
CA LEU A 45 -4.50 10.47 25.79
C LEU A 45 -3.04 10.04 25.94
N ASP A 46 -2.47 10.17 27.14
CA ASP A 46 -1.07 9.84 27.42
C ASP A 46 -0.83 8.37 27.76
N ASN A 47 -1.89 7.56 27.74
CA ASN A 47 -1.81 6.10 27.88
C ASN A 47 -2.51 5.36 26.73
N THR A 48 -2.68 6.02 25.57
CA THR A 48 -3.36 5.44 24.41
C THR A 48 -2.50 5.58 23.15
N LEU A 49 -2.19 4.44 22.50
CA LEU A 49 -1.71 4.43 21.12
C LEU A 49 -2.87 4.81 20.20
N ILE A 50 -2.68 5.86 19.41
CA ILE A 50 -3.65 6.26 18.40
C ILE A 50 -3.10 5.90 17.03
N VAL A 51 -3.90 5.22 16.22
CA VAL A 51 -3.56 4.83 14.84
C VAL A 51 -4.66 5.28 13.90
N TYR A 52 -4.30 6.06 12.90
CA TYR A 52 -5.16 6.38 11.77
C TYR A 52 -4.56 5.79 10.50
N THR A 53 -5.30 4.92 9.85
CA THR A 53 -4.86 4.21 8.65
C THR A 53 -6.05 3.80 7.78
N SER A 54 -5.75 3.17 6.64
CA SER A 54 -6.72 2.49 5.79
C SER A 54 -6.21 1.08 5.46
N ASP A 55 -7.12 0.18 5.15
CA ASP A 55 -6.81 -1.18 4.68
C ASP A 55 -6.19 -1.18 3.27
N GLN A 56 -6.53 -0.18 2.45
CA GLN A 56 -6.07 0.00 1.07
C GLN A 56 -6.22 1.45 0.61
N GLY A 57 -5.55 1.80 -0.50
CA GLY A 57 -5.80 3.03 -1.23
C GLY A 57 -7.04 2.94 -2.14
N PHE A 58 -7.23 3.95 -3.00
CA PHE A 58 -8.38 4.02 -3.91
C PHE A 58 -8.09 4.95 -5.09
N TYR A 59 -8.43 4.52 -6.31
CA TYR A 59 -8.39 5.36 -7.50
C TYR A 59 -9.59 6.30 -7.55
N MET A 60 -9.34 7.57 -7.81
CA MET A 60 -10.37 8.59 -7.98
C MET A 60 -10.40 9.16 -9.39
N GLY A 61 -10.05 8.32 -10.37
CA GLY A 61 -9.96 8.66 -11.79
C GLY A 61 -8.56 8.43 -12.39
N GLU A 62 -7.53 8.27 -11.56
CA GLU A 62 -6.19 7.92 -12.00
C GLU A 62 -6.23 6.59 -12.77
N HIS A 63 -5.40 6.45 -13.79
CA HIS A 63 -5.39 5.31 -14.73
C HIS A 63 -6.77 5.01 -15.36
N GLY A 64 -7.73 5.96 -15.28
CA GLY A 64 -9.10 5.77 -15.74
C GLY A 64 -10.00 4.94 -14.82
N TRP A 65 -9.60 4.69 -13.57
CA TRP A 65 -10.28 3.85 -12.60
C TRP A 65 -10.95 4.62 -11.46
N PHE A 66 -12.01 4.04 -10.93
CA PHE A 66 -12.66 4.40 -9.68
C PHE A 66 -12.86 3.10 -8.88
N ASP A 67 -11.77 2.55 -8.34
CA ASP A 67 -11.74 1.29 -7.62
C ASP A 67 -10.38 1.15 -6.91
N LYS A 68 -9.99 -0.06 -6.59
CA LYS A 68 -8.76 -0.49 -5.94
C LYS A 68 -8.29 -1.79 -6.59
N ARG A 69 -7.25 -2.44 -6.17
CA ARG A 69 -6.75 -3.78 -6.52
C ARG A 69 -5.48 -3.82 -7.34
N PHE A 70 -5.28 -2.94 -8.32
CA PHE A 70 -3.98 -2.86 -8.97
C PHE A 70 -2.89 -2.41 -7.99
N MET A 71 -1.67 -2.87 -8.20
CA MET A 71 -0.53 -2.53 -7.35
C MET A 71 0.02 -1.11 -7.57
N TYR A 72 -0.67 -0.22 -8.28
CA TYR A 72 -0.23 1.18 -8.42
C TYR A 72 -0.41 1.96 -7.12
N GLU A 73 0.39 3.01 -6.94
CA GLU A 73 0.49 3.73 -5.66
C GLU A 73 -0.87 4.20 -5.11
N GLU A 74 -1.81 4.61 -5.96
CA GLU A 74 -3.14 5.05 -5.54
C GLU A 74 -3.93 3.98 -4.77
N SER A 75 -3.75 2.72 -5.13
CA SER A 75 -4.37 1.57 -4.45
C SER A 75 -3.46 0.94 -3.39
N PHE A 76 -2.14 0.93 -3.63
CA PHE A 76 -1.17 0.22 -2.82
C PHE A 76 -0.70 1.03 -1.61
N ARG A 77 -0.56 2.35 -1.76
CA ARG A 77 -0.11 3.25 -0.70
C ARG A 77 -1.29 3.73 0.14
N THR A 78 -1.26 3.44 1.43
CA THR A 78 -2.27 3.87 2.41
C THR A 78 -1.71 4.93 3.35
N PRO A 79 -2.54 5.81 3.90
CA PRO A 79 -2.12 6.69 4.98
C PRO A 79 -1.81 5.87 6.22
N LEU A 80 -0.76 6.25 6.95
CA LEU A 80 -0.47 5.74 8.28
C LEU A 80 0.01 6.88 9.17
N LEU A 81 -0.77 7.20 10.18
CA LEU A 81 -0.44 8.15 11.23
C LEU A 81 -0.51 7.42 12.57
N MET A 82 0.57 7.47 13.34
CA MET A 82 0.62 6.82 14.66
C MET A 82 1.09 7.80 15.73
N ARG A 83 0.37 7.85 16.84
CA ARG A 83 0.78 8.58 18.04
C ARG A 83 1.03 7.59 19.18
N LEU A 84 2.29 7.32 19.45
CA LEU A 84 2.72 6.60 20.64
C LEU A 84 3.01 7.62 21.75
N PRO A 85 2.43 7.52 22.97
CA PRO A 85 2.80 8.35 24.11
C PRO A 85 4.31 8.27 24.38
N GLY A 86 4.98 9.43 24.43
CA GLY A 86 6.44 9.49 24.58
C GLY A 86 7.24 9.08 23.33
N GLY A 87 6.57 8.72 22.24
CA GLY A 87 7.21 8.34 20.98
C GLY A 87 7.85 9.53 20.24
N LYS A 88 8.66 9.20 19.25
CA LYS A 88 9.33 10.19 18.39
C LYS A 88 8.30 10.90 17.50
N LYS A 89 8.50 12.20 17.32
CA LYS A 89 7.73 13.00 16.35
C LYS A 89 8.49 13.10 15.03
N GLY A 90 7.76 13.10 13.92
CA GLY A 90 8.30 13.29 12.56
C GLY A 90 7.96 12.14 11.63
N ASP A 91 8.50 12.21 10.43
CA ASP A 91 8.27 11.23 9.38
C ASP A 91 9.18 10.00 9.58
N ILE A 92 8.61 8.83 9.29
CA ILE A 92 9.30 7.53 9.30
C ILE A 92 9.38 7.07 7.85
N PRO A 93 10.56 7.17 7.20
CA PRO A 93 10.68 6.85 5.77
C PRO A 93 10.76 5.35 5.47
N GLN A 94 10.89 4.50 6.49
CA GLN A 94 10.97 3.06 6.32
C GLN A 94 9.70 2.49 5.66
N LEU A 95 9.89 1.47 4.83
CA LEU A 95 8.78 0.73 4.21
C LEU A 95 8.04 -0.07 5.29
N VAL A 96 6.74 0.18 5.43
CA VAL A 96 5.86 -0.49 6.39
C VAL A 96 4.64 -1.05 5.68
N GLN A 97 3.96 -2.01 6.30
CA GLN A 97 2.80 -2.68 5.74
C GLN A 97 1.70 -2.79 6.79
N ASN A 98 0.45 -3.01 6.37
CA ASN A 98 -0.67 -3.23 7.28
C ASN A 98 -0.52 -4.53 8.13
N ILE A 99 0.22 -5.52 7.66
CA ILE A 99 0.54 -6.74 8.44
C ILE A 99 1.43 -6.44 9.67
N ASP A 100 2.04 -5.25 9.74
CA ASP A 100 2.89 -4.82 10.85
C ASP A 100 2.08 -4.33 12.06
N TYR A 101 0.79 -4.08 11.91
CA TYR A 101 -0.04 -3.56 13.00
C TYR A 101 -0.23 -4.59 14.10
N ALA A 102 -0.55 -5.83 13.74
CA ALA A 102 -0.77 -6.89 14.73
C ALA A 102 0.45 -7.13 15.63
N PRO A 103 1.67 -7.37 15.11
CA PRO A 103 2.84 -7.55 15.97
C PRO A 103 3.16 -6.28 16.78
N THR A 104 2.90 -5.08 16.26
CA THR A 104 3.08 -3.82 17.00
C THR A 104 2.15 -3.75 18.20
N PHE A 105 0.88 -4.10 18.05
CA PHE A 105 -0.08 -4.08 19.15
C PHE A 105 0.21 -5.15 20.19
N LEU A 106 0.60 -6.35 19.75
CA LEU A 106 0.99 -7.43 20.66
C LEU A 106 2.22 -7.07 21.48
N GLU A 107 3.27 -6.53 20.85
CA GLU A 107 4.47 -6.09 21.55
C GLU A 107 4.15 -4.98 22.56
N LEU A 108 3.36 -3.98 22.15
CA LEU A 108 2.97 -2.89 23.05
C LEU A 108 2.15 -3.38 24.25
N ALA A 109 1.33 -4.41 24.07
CA ALA A 109 0.54 -5.04 25.12
C ALA A 109 1.36 -6.02 25.99
N GLY A 110 2.63 -6.27 25.68
CA GLY A 110 3.44 -7.28 26.35
C GLY A 110 2.99 -8.71 26.10
N ALA A 111 2.23 -8.94 25.02
CA ALA A 111 1.76 -10.25 24.61
C ALA A 111 2.76 -10.93 23.66
N PRO A 112 2.83 -12.28 23.64
CA PRO A 112 3.71 -12.97 22.72
C PRO A 112 3.24 -12.78 21.27
N ILE A 113 4.18 -12.55 20.36
CA ILE A 113 3.93 -12.48 18.92
C ILE A 113 3.96 -13.92 18.36
N PRO A 114 2.87 -14.45 17.79
CA PRO A 114 2.86 -15.75 17.14
C PRO A 114 3.90 -15.86 16.02
N ALA A 115 4.52 -17.04 15.88
CA ALA A 115 5.62 -17.26 14.94
C ALA A 115 5.19 -17.26 13.45
N ASP A 116 3.90 -17.39 13.18
CA ASP A 116 3.29 -17.35 11.84
C ASP A 116 2.93 -15.92 11.37
N ILE A 117 3.09 -14.92 12.23
CA ILE A 117 2.95 -13.51 11.84
C ILE A 117 4.13 -13.11 10.94
N GLN A 118 3.84 -12.64 9.74
CA GLN A 118 4.83 -12.23 8.73
C GLN A 118 5.20 -10.74 8.81
N GLY A 119 4.46 -9.95 9.60
CA GLY A 119 4.74 -8.53 9.82
C GLY A 119 5.82 -8.30 10.87
N GLU A 120 6.37 -7.08 10.86
CA GLU A 120 7.37 -6.61 11.82
C GLU A 120 6.76 -5.55 12.75
N SER A 121 7.11 -5.57 14.04
CA SER A 121 6.63 -4.53 14.94
C SER A 121 7.19 -3.15 14.57
N LEU A 122 6.30 -2.16 14.50
CA LEU A 122 6.66 -0.75 14.28
C LEU A 122 7.17 -0.06 15.55
N LEU A 123 7.13 -0.71 16.69
CA LEU A 123 7.47 -0.09 17.97
C LEU A 123 8.89 0.49 18.02
N PRO A 124 9.94 -0.16 17.50
CA PRO A 124 11.27 0.44 17.41
C PRO A 124 11.27 1.74 16.59
N LEU A 125 10.62 1.76 15.42
CA LEU A 125 10.52 2.95 14.58
C LEU A 125 9.80 4.09 15.28
N LEU A 126 8.71 3.79 15.99
CA LEU A 126 7.94 4.77 16.76
C LEU A 126 8.74 5.36 17.93
N LYS A 127 9.70 4.61 18.47
CA LYS A 127 10.68 5.07 19.46
C LYS A 127 11.85 5.85 18.84
N GLY A 128 11.94 5.88 17.51
CA GLY A 128 13.00 6.56 16.77
C GLY A 128 14.24 5.74 16.53
N GLU A 129 14.17 4.44 16.79
CA GLU A 129 15.22 3.49 16.47
C GLU A 129 15.24 3.21 14.95
N ARG A 130 16.37 2.73 14.44
CA ARG A 130 16.54 2.34 13.03
C ARG A 130 17.16 0.96 12.99
N PRO A 131 16.34 -0.11 13.05
CA PRO A 131 16.86 -1.48 12.96
C PRO A 131 17.66 -1.70 11.67
N GLU A 132 18.87 -2.24 11.77
CA GLU A 132 19.74 -2.45 10.60
C GLU A 132 19.14 -3.42 9.58
N ASN A 133 18.35 -4.39 10.05
CA ASN A 133 17.73 -5.42 9.23
C ASN A 133 16.28 -5.07 8.83
N TRP A 134 15.89 -3.78 8.87
CA TRP A 134 14.56 -3.40 8.41
C TRP A 134 14.41 -3.69 6.91
N ARG A 135 13.19 -4.10 6.52
CA ARG A 135 12.90 -4.43 5.11
C ARG A 135 13.17 -3.23 4.19
N ASN A 136 13.64 -3.53 2.99
CA ASN A 136 13.89 -2.56 1.92
C ASN A 136 13.00 -2.77 0.68
N SER A 137 12.08 -3.74 0.77
CA SER A 137 11.14 -4.07 -0.31
C SER A 137 9.84 -4.62 0.26
N LEU A 138 8.76 -4.48 -0.52
CA LEU A 138 7.42 -4.94 -0.20
C LEU A 138 6.96 -5.91 -1.28
N TYR A 139 6.28 -6.98 -0.87
CA TYR A 139 5.63 -7.94 -1.76
C TYR A 139 4.12 -7.71 -1.79
N TYR A 140 3.52 -7.89 -2.97
CA TYR A 140 2.09 -7.83 -3.19
C TYR A 140 1.63 -8.97 -4.08
N HIS A 141 0.46 -9.54 -3.81
CA HIS A 141 -0.17 -10.54 -4.66
C HIS A 141 -1.70 -10.37 -4.69
N TYR A 142 -2.27 -10.28 -5.89
CA TYR A 142 -3.69 -10.25 -6.16
C TYR A 142 -4.13 -11.53 -6.87
N TYR A 143 -5.02 -12.30 -6.23
CA TYR A 143 -5.42 -13.65 -6.66
C TYR A 143 -6.78 -13.70 -7.37
N GLU A 144 -7.65 -12.70 -7.12
CA GLU A 144 -9.07 -12.72 -7.45
C GLU A 144 -9.33 -12.52 -8.95
N TYR A 145 -9.19 -13.61 -9.72
CA TYR A 145 -9.61 -13.63 -11.12
C TYR A 145 -9.74 -15.10 -11.60
N PRO A 146 -10.78 -15.44 -12.44
CA PRO A 146 -11.96 -14.62 -12.75
C PRO A 146 -12.92 -14.52 -11.54
N ALA A 147 -13.45 -13.30 -11.32
CA ALA A 147 -14.39 -13.02 -10.23
C ALA A 147 -15.27 -11.82 -10.61
N GLU A 148 -15.91 -11.20 -9.61
CA GLU A 148 -16.77 -10.03 -9.81
C GLU A 148 -16.02 -8.86 -10.49
N HIS A 149 -14.72 -8.71 -10.20
CA HIS A 149 -13.88 -7.68 -10.75
C HIS A 149 -13.04 -8.19 -11.94
N SER A 150 -12.86 -7.33 -12.95
CA SER A 150 -12.12 -7.67 -14.17
C SER A 150 -10.59 -7.50 -14.06
N VAL A 151 -10.08 -7.19 -12.85
CA VAL A 151 -8.65 -7.04 -12.60
C VAL A 151 -7.96 -8.39 -12.70
N LYS A 152 -6.96 -8.48 -13.58
CA LYS A 152 -6.18 -9.71 -13.80
C LYS A 152 -5.30 -10.03 -12.62
N ARG A 153 -5.04 -11.31 -12.39
CA ARG A 153 -4.10 -11.76 -11.36
C ARG A 153 -2.72 -11.16 -11.59
N HIS A 154 -2.13 -10.66 -10.55
CA HIS A 154 -0.79 -10.11 -10.61
C HIS A 154 -0.11 -10.16 -9.25
N TYR A 155 1.19 -10.18 -9.28
CA TYR A 155 2.04 -9.99 -8.12
C TYR A 155 3.16 -9.00 -8.46
N GLY A 156 3.84 -8.52 -7.44
CA GLY A 156 4.92 -7.59 -7.68
C GLY A 156 5.76 -7.32 -6.44
N VAL A 157 6.80 -6.58 -6.67
CA VAL A 157 7.72 -6.08 -5.64
C VAL A 157 7.93 -4.59 -5.80
N ARG A 158 8.01 -3.88 -4.69
CA ARG A 158 8.30 -2.45 -4.64
C ARG A 158 9.43 -2.22 -3.65
N ASP A 159 10.49 -1.53 -4.07
CA ASP A 159 11.51 -0.96 -3.19
C ASP A 159 11.33 0.56 -3.05
N ASP A 160 12.29 1.28 -2.52
CA ASP A 160 12.18 2.75 -2.33
C ASP A 160 12.02 3.53 -3.63
N ARG A 161 12.47 2.99 -4.76
CA ARG A 161 12.49 3.68 -6.05
C ARG A 161 11.73 2.96 -7.15
N TYR A 162 11.82 1.64 -7.22
CA TYR A 162 11.29 0.88 -8.34
C TYR A 162 10.13 -0.01 -7.92
N LYS A 163 9.19 -0.21 -8.85
CA LYS A 163 8.11 -1.17 -8.73
C LYS A 163 8.10 -2.07 -9.95
N LEU A 164 8.11 -3.39 -9.72
CA LEU A 164 7.97 -4.40 -10.75
C LEU A 164 6.68 -5.17 -10.52
N ILE A 165 5.84 -5.29 -11.55
CA ILE A 165 4.56 -6.00 -11.53
C ILE A 165 4.55 -7.05 -12.62
N HIS A 166 4.04 -8.24 -12.33
CA HIS A 166 3.80 -9.30 -13.30
C HIS A 166 2.33 -9.70 -13.30
N PHE A 167 1.64 -9.43 -14.38
CA PHE A 167 0.31 -9.97 -14.66
C PHE A 167 0.47 -11.36 -15.25
N TYR A 168 0.32 -12.37 -14.44
CA TYR A 168 0.63 -13.75 -14.78
C TYR A 168 -0.59 -14.54 -15.25
N ASN A 169 -0.35 -15.68 -15.92
CA ASN A 169 -1.34 -16.67 -16.35
C ASN A 169 -2.35 -16.19 -17.39
N ASP A 170 -3.00 -15.04 -17.20
CA ASP A 170 -4.10 -14.59 -18.08
C ASP A 170 -3.60 -13.75 -19.26
N ILE A 171 -2.57 -12.94 -19.08
CA ILE A 171 -2.05 -12.00 -20.08
C ILE A 171 -0.54 -11.98 -20.20
N ASP A 172 0.20 -12.50 -19.25
CA ASP A 172 1.68 -12.54 -19.19
C ASP A 172 2.34 -11.21 -19.59
N VAL A 173 2.09 -10.18 -18.78
CA VAL A 173 2.61 -8.83 -19.01
C VAL A 173 3.40 -8.36 -17.81
N TRP A 174 4.59 -7.83 -18.09
CA TRP A 174 5.44 -7.21 -17.06
C TRP A 174 5.41 -5.69 -17.17
N GLU A 175 5.44 -5.05 -16.01
CA GLU A 175 5.55 -3.60 -15.89
C GLU A 175 6.66 -3.25 -14.89
N LEU A 176 7.46 -2.24 -15.25
CA LEU A 176 8.49 -1.66 -14.38
C LEU A 176 8.32 -0.15 -14.34
N TYR A 177 8.30 0.41 -13.15
CA TYR A 177 8.17 1.85 -12.94
C TYR A 177 9.30 2.38 -12.07
N ASP A 178 9.78 3.59 -12.38
CA ASP A 178 10.68 4.39 -11.55
C ASP A 178 9.84 5.42 -10.79
N LEU A 179 9.51 5.14 -9.55
CA LEU A 179 8.59 5.96 -8.75
C LEU A 179 9.16 7.35 -8.41
N GLN A 180 10.46 7.57 -8.58
CA GLN A 180 11.10 8.85 -8.40
C GLN A 180 10.91 9.75 -9.63
N GLU A 181 11.04 9.19 -10.83
CA GLU A 181 10.92 9.92 -12.10
C GLU A 181 9.49 9.94 -12.64
N ASP A 182 8.70 8.91 -12.30
CA ASP A 182 7.32 8.71 -12.73
C ASP A 182 6.44 8.25 -11.55
N PRO A 183 6.16 9.15 -10.59
CA PRO A 183 5.36 8.81 -9.40
C PRO A 183 3.90 8.46 -9.70
N HIS A 184 3.44 8.68 -10.92
CA HIS A 184 2.10 8.32 -11.39
C HIS A 184 2.07 7.03 -12.24
N GLU A 185 3.19 6.34 -12.38
CA GLU A 185 3.28 5.03 -13.03
C GLU A 185 2.66 4.99 -14.44
N MET A 186 2.93 6.04 -15.23
CA MET A 186 2.38 6.19 -16.57
C MET A 186 3.29 5.65 -17.68
N ASN A 187 4.59 5.38 -17.39
CA ASN A 187 5.59 5.02 -18.37
C ASN A 187 6.21 3.67 -18.02
N ASN A 188 5.69 2.59 -18.59
CA ASN A 188 6.29 1.27 -18.42
C ASN A 188 7.72 1.23 -18.99
N LEU A 189 8.68 0.87 -18.15
CA LEU A 189 10.10 0.77 -18.47
C LEU A 189 10.55 -0.67 -18.76
N TYR A 190 9.66 -1.65 -18.55
CA TYR A 190 10.00 -3.05 -18.77
C TYR A 190 10.39 -3.30 -20.25
N GLY A 191 11.45 -4.09 -20.45
CA GLY A 191 11.97 -4.39 -21.79
C GLY A 191 12.87 -3.29 -22.38
N LYS A 192 13.05 -2.14 -21.72
CA LYS A 192 13.99 -1.11 -22.21
C LYS A 192 15.42 -1.50 -21.84
N PRO A 193 16.39 -1.54 -22.78
CA PRO A 193 17.75 -1.98 -22.53
C PRO A 193 18.47 -1.23 -21.41
N SER A 194 18.19 0.07 -21.26
CA SER A 194 18.78 0.89 -20.18
C SER A 194 18.36 0.47 -18.76
N TYR A 195 17.31 -0.35 -18.62
CA TYR A 195 16.80 -0.83 -17.34
C TYR A 195 17.03 -2.33 -17.10
N GLU A 196 17.82 -3.02 -17.94
CA GLU A 196 18.04 -4.47 -17.84
C GLU A 196 18.58 -4.89 -16.47
N ALA A 197 19.55 -4.16 -15.93
CA ALA A 197 20.11 -4.43 -14.61
C ALA A 197 19.08 -4.23 -13.49
N VAL A 198 18.21 -3.22 -13.62
CA VAL A 198 17.12 -2.96 -12.66
C VAL A 198 16.09 -4.07 -12.75
N MET A 199 15.66 -4.46 -13.95
CA MET A 199 14.71 -5.56 -14.16
C MET A 199 15.22 -6.85 -13.53
N LYS A 200 16.50 -7.19 -13.75
CA LYS A 200 17.09 -8.38 -13.14
C LYS A 200 17.06 -8.30 -11.61
N ARG A 201 17.53 -7.21 -11.03
CA ARG A 201 17.56 -7.00 -9.57
C ARG A 201 16.17 -7.11 -8.96
N MET A 202 15.17 -6.46 -9.58
CA MET A 202 13.79 -6.48 -9.08
C MET A 202 13.14 -7.87 -9.20
N ARG A 203 13.45 -8.62 -10.26
CA ARG A 203 13.01 -10.03 -10.36
C ARG A 203 13.66 -10.92 -9.31
N ASP A 204 14.95 -10.77 -9.10
CA ASP A 204 15.68 -11.53 -8.08
C ASP A 204 15.07 -11.27 -6.67
N GLU A 205 14.74 -10.01 -6.36
CA GLU A 205 14.10 -9.64 -5.10
C GLU A 205 12.66 -10.17 -5.01
N LEU A 206 11.88 -10.08 -6.10
CA LEU A 206 10.54 -10.66 -6.18
C LEU A 206 10.56 -12.15 -5.84
N TYR A 207 11.45 -12.93 -6.46
CA TYR A 207 11.58 -14.37 -6.24
C TYR A 207 12.02 -14.73 -4.82
N LYS A 208 12.89 -13.91 -4.24
CA LYS A 208 13.29 -14.03 -2.84
C LYS A 208 12.09 -13.86 -1.91
N LEU A 209 11.28 -12.80 -2.12
CA LEU A 209 10.10 -12.52 -1.30
C LEU A 209 9.01 -13.58 -1.44
N GLN A 210 8.78 -14.09 -2.64
CA GLN A 210 7.83 -15.20 -2.87
C GLN A 210 8.21 -16.44 -2.09
N LYS A 211 9.50 -16.77 -2.01
CA LYS A 211 10.00 -17.87 -1.17
C LYS A 211 9.90 -17.55 0.31
N GLN A 212 10.21 -16.31 0.69
CA GLN A 212 10.15 -15.87 2.09
C GLN A 212 8.73 -15.95 2.65
N TYR A 213 7.74 -15.60 1.85
CA TYR A 213 6.32 -15.60 2.24
C TYR A 213 5.58 -16.90 1.87
N ASP A 214 6.31 -17.92 1.39
CA ASP A 214 5.78 -19.22 0.99
C ASP A 214 4.58 -19.09 0.03
N ASP A 215 4.74 -18.28 -1.02
CA ASP A 215 3.71 -18.10 -2.05
C ASP A 215 3.85 -19.15 -3.17
N PRO A 216 3.10 -20.26 -3.11
CA PRO A 216 3.25 -21.37 -4.06
C PRO A 216 2.82 -20.99 -5.48
N VAL A 217 1.94 -20.01 -5.63
CA VAL A 217 1.48 -19.53 -6.93
C VAL A 217 2.58 -18.69 -7.59
N GLY A 218 3.12 -17.72 -6.87
CA GLY A 218 4.23 -16.90 -7.36
C GLY A 218 5.44 -17.75 -7.74
N ILE A 219 5.85 -18.67 -6.88
CA ILE A 219 6.99 -19.58 -7.13
C ILE A 219 6.77 -20.40 -8.41
N ARG A 220 5.55 -20.94 -8.63
CA ARG A 220 5.24 -21.77 -9.79
C ARG A 220 5.42 -21.06 -11.14
N PHE A 221 5.05 -19.79 -11.22
CA PHE A 221 5.13 -19.02 -12.46
C PHE A 221 6.52 -18.45 -12.75
N ASN A 222 7.44 -18.52 -11.77
CA ASN A 222 8.81 -18.05 -11.92
C ASN A 222 9.81 -19.12 -12.37
N VAL A 223 9.42 -20.39 -12.35
CA VAL A 223 10.30 -21.53 -12.71
C VAL A 223 10.28 -21.83 -14.21
N SER A 224 9.48 -21.09 -15.00
CA SER A 224 9.30 -21.34 -16.44
C SER A 224 10.04 -20.35 -17.36
N ASP A 225 10.95 -19.53 -16.84
CA ASP A 225 11.80 -18.62 -17.63
C ASP A 225 13.25 -19.10 -17.76
#